data_a3eaa9856065e31bceed701b375754be
#
_entry.id   a3eaa9856065e31bceed701b375754be
#
_cell.length_a   1.000
_cell.length_b   1.000
_cell.length_c   1.000
_cell.angle_alpha   90.00
_cell.angle_beta   90.00
_cell.angle_gamma   90.00
#
_symmetry.space_group_name_H-M   'P 1'
#
loop_
_entity.id
_entity.type
_entity.pdbx_description
1 polymer ?
#
loop_
_entity_poly.entity_id
_entity_poly.type
_entity_poly.pdbx_seq_one_letter_code
_entity_poly.pdbx_strand_id
1 'polypeptide(L)'
;MDCGPDHKSFCRLNAMHLLMIGTPYELVVRNSRVSEKTLRFWVSRFNECGIDGLIHRPGAGRPRILEHDEIKVKILPVVDDPSLADQTHWTAKKLCGWLKENLVAQLSYRTVVRYLHEHDYKRKIPRPMPEPPDRDAWEEKRDAFAGVLLELLEDKGCEVFFGDEAGFEGDPRPRQKWVKRGSRPTVGYYGGHVRQNVVGAVNPSDGQLVSLIVSHNDTEVFQAFLDTMADEVPDQGKPIWLVLDNASWHHSKSLEWHHIKPLYLPPYSPDFNPIERLWQHLKSHFLAGYITRRSEELADKLEASIKQLLSQPETVQSVCRTHSE
;
A
#
# COMPACT_ATOMS: atom_id res chain seq x y z
N MET A 1 -8.94 -1.94 27.67
CA MET A 1 -10.38 -2.04 27.37
C MET A 1 -10.87 -3.34 27.94
N ASP A 2 -11.61 -3.28 29.06
CA ASP A 2 -12.24 -4.46 29.64
C ASP A 2 -13.33 -4.95 28.67
N CYS A 3 -13.03 -6.00 27.92
CA CYS A 3 -14.03 -6.72 27.17
C CYS A 3 -14.95 -7.39 28.21
N GLY A 4 -16.21 -6.99 28.29
CA GLY A 4 -17.22 -7.65 29.09
C GLY A 4 -17.21 -9.16 28.83
N PRO A 5 -17.81 -9.99 29.72
CA PRO A 5 -17.79 -11.44 29.64
C PRO A 5 -18.27 -11.89 28.24
N ASP A 6 -17.55 -12.82 27.64
CA ASP A 6 -17.94 -13.40 26.36
C ASP A 6 -19.36 -14.00 26.45
N HIS A 7 -20.01 -14.20 25.30
CA HIS A 7 -21.38 -14.71 25.26
C HIS A 7 -21.57 -16.00 26.05
N LYS A 8 -20.56 -16.88 26.12
CA LYS A 8 -20.63 -18.15 26.88
C LYS A 8 -20.57 -17.90 28.39
N SER A 9 -19.72 -17.00 28.84
CA SER A 9 -19.66 -16.58 30.26
C SER A 9 -20.98 -15.89 30.64
N PHE A 10 -21.49 -15.00 29.80
CA PHE A 10 -22.76 -14.34 30.02
C PHE A 10 -23.93 -15.36 30.22
N CYS A 11 -24.05 -16.36 29.34
CA CYS A 11 -25.08 -17.38 29.45
C CYS A 11 -24.99 -18.17 30.77
N ARG A 12 -23.78 -18.49 31.23
CA ARG A 12 -23.58 -19.22 32.48
C ARG A 12 -23.91 -18.36 33.69
N LEU A 13 -23.46 -17.10 33.70
CA LEU A 13 -23.77 -16.15 34.77
C LEU A 13 -25.27 -15.86 34.85
N ASN A 14 -25.91 -15.68 33.71
CA ASN A 14 -27.37 -15.45 33.65
C ASN A 14 -28.15 -16.68 34.20
N ALA A 15 -27.73 -17.89 33.85
CA ALA A 15 -28.36 -19.10 34.38
C ALA A 15 -28.22 -19.19 35.92
N MET A 16 -27.05 -18.85 36.49
CA MET A 16 -26.87 -18.79 37.94
C MET A 16 -27.70 -17.69 38.57
N HIS A 17 -27.75 -16.52 37.97
CA HIS A 17 -28.59 -15.41 38.43
C HIS A 17 -30.08 -15.82 38.52
N LEU A 18 -30.60 -16.47 37.46
CA LEU A 18 -31.98 -16.96 37.45
C LEU A 18 -32.24 -17.98 38.58
N LEU A 19 -31.32 -18.88 38.87
CA LEU A 19 -31.41 -19.81 40.00
C LEU A 19 -31.42 -19.09 41.36
N MET A 20 -30.55 -18.08 41.53
CA MET A 20 -30.45 -17.31 42.78
C MET A 20 -31.68 -16.48 43.10
N ILE A 21 -32.41 -16.00 42.09
CA ILE A 21 -33.68 -15.28 42.25
C ILE A 21 -34.89 -16.22 42.37
N GLY A 22 -34.64 -17.55 42.48
CA GLY A 22 -35.70 -18.54 42.74
C GLY A 22 -36.45 -19.04 41.51
N THR A 23 -35.91 -18.81 40.28
CA THR A 23 -36.54 -19.39 39.10
C THR A 23 -36.48 -20.92 39.15
N PRO A 24 -37.60 -21.63 38.87
CA PRO A 24 -37.62 -23.08 38.86
C PRO A 24 -36.54 -23.68 37.94
N TYR A 25 -35.83 -24.71 38.43
CA TYR A 25 -34.69 -25.32 37.76
C TYR A 25 -34.98 -25.72 36.30
N GLU A 26 -36.16 -26.33 36.07
CA GLU A 26 -36.61 -26.75 34.73
C GLU A 26 -36.76 -25.59 33.75
N LEU A 27 -37.25 -24.42 34.24
CA LEU A 27 -37.34 -23.21 33.44
C LEU A 27 -35.99 -22.65 33.11
N VAL A 28 -35.00 -22.70 34.03
CA VAL A 28 -33.62 -22.26 33.74
C VAL A 28 -32.97 -23.13 32.69
N VAL A 29 -33.13 -24.46 32.77
CA VAL A 29 -32.67 -25.41 31.75
C VAL A 29 -33.23 -25.06 30.39
N ARG A 30 -34.56 -24.83 30.31
CA ARG A 30 -35.24 -24.50 29.07
C ARG A 30 -34.80 -23.14 28.49
N ASN A 31 -34.72 -22.12 29.35
CA ASN A 31 -34.32 -20.76 28.93
C ASN A 31 -32.85 -20.70 28.50
N SER A 32 -31.96 -21.40 29.20
CA SER A 32 -30.52 -21.44 28.86
C SER A 32 -30.22 -22.37 27.69
N ARG A 33 -31.19 -23.14 27.19
CA ARG A 33 -31.03 -24.11 26.09
C ARG A 33 -29.89 -25.10 26.32
N VAL A 34 -29.69 -25.55 27.55
CA VAL A 34 -28.65 -26.53 27.92
C VAL A 34 -29.28 -27.79 28.54
N SER A 35 -28.51 -28.87 28.61
CA SER A 35 -28.98 -30.06 29.31
C SER A 35 -28.94 -29.84 30.83
N GLU A 36 -29.78 -30.57 31.57
CA GLU A 36 -29.71 -30.60 33.07
C GLU A 36 -28.31 -30.90 33.59
N LYS A 37 -27.63 -31.85 32.95
CA LYS A 37 -26.25 -32.22 33.28
C LYS A 37 -25.31 -31.03 33.15
N THR A 38 -25.49 -30.21 32.13
CA THR A 38 -24.67 -29.00 31.90
C THR A 38 -24.97 -27.94 32.96
N LEU A 39 -26.24 -27.73 33.29
CA LEU A 39 -26.60 -26.76 34.33
C LEU A 39 -26.09 -27.20 35.71
N ARG A 40 -26.23 -28.50 36.09
CA ARG A 40 -25.64 -29.04 37.31
C ARG A 40 -24.14 -28.86 37.39
N PHE A 41 -23.44 -29.05 36.26
CA PHE A 41 -22.01 -28.81 36.19
C PHE A 41 -21.66 -27.34 36.42
N TRP A 42 -22.44 -26.41 35.91
CA TRP A 42 -22.22 -24.96 36.16
C TRP A 42 -22.48 -24.59 37.62
N VAL A 43 -23.54 -25.17 38.23
CA VAL A 43 -23.83 -24.98 39.67
C VAL A 43 -22.68 -25.51 40.54
N SER A 44 -22.17 -26.70 40.25
CA SER A 44 -21.01 -27.24 40.97
C SER A 44 -19.79 -26.31 40.87
N ARG A 45 -19.46 -25.85 39.65
CA ARG A 45 -18.35 -24.92 39.43
C ARG A 45 -18.55 -23.57 40.13
N PHE A 46 -19.78 -23.09 40.19
CA PHE A 46 -20.10 -21.85 40.91
C PHE A 46 -19.92 -22.05 42.44
N ASN A 47 -20.37 -23.19 42.98
CA ASN A 47 -20.22 -23.49 44.40
C ASN A 47 -18.75 -23.69 44.81
N GLU A 48 -17.92 -24.22 43.90
CA GLU A 48 -16.49 -24.45 44.14
C GLU A 48 -15.61 -23.20 43.98
N CYS A 49 -15.88 -22.44 42.95
CA CYS A 49 -14.99 -21.35 42.47
C CYS A 49 -15.68 -19.98 42.31
N GLY A 50 -16.95 -19.87 42.74
CA GLY A 50 -17.69 -18.61 42.55
C GLY A 50 -17.86 -18.21 41.07
N ILE A 51 -17.87 -16.93 40.85
CA ILE A 51 -18.00 -16.32 39.49
C ILE A 51 -16.89 -16.80 38.56
N ASP A 52 -15.67 -16.92 39.07
CA ASP A 52 -14.52 -17.35 38.27
C ASP A 52 -14.67 -18.75 37.67
N GLY A 53 -15.46 -19.62 38.34
CA GLY A 53 -15.82 -20.93 37.84
C GLY A 53 -16.71 -20.92 36.59
N LEU A 54 -17.42 -19.83 36.34
CA LEU A 54 -18.34 -19.65 35.22
C LEU A 54 -17.73 -18.91 34.04
N ILE A 55 -16.63 -18.19 34.23
CA ILE A 55 -15.94 -17.50 33.17
C ILE A 55 -15.40 -18.51 32.16
N HIS A 56 -15.74 -18.32 30.91
CA HIS A 56 -15.23 -19.14 29.81
C HIS A 56 -13.76 -18.82 29.59
N ARG A 57 -12.90 -19.72 29.98
CA ARG A 57 -11.50 -19.66 29.59
C ARG A 57 -11.37 -20.27 28.19
N PRO A 58 -10.73 -19.58 27.23
CA PRO A 58 -10.42 -20.21 25.94
C PRO A 58 -9.74 -21.54 26.23
N GLY A 59 -10.26 -22.61 25.66
CA GLY A 59 -9.60 -23.91 25.75
C GLY A 59 -8.19 -23.79 25.14
N ALA A 60 -7.26 -24.62 25.66
CA ALA A 60 -5.88 -24.63 25.16
C ALA A 60 -5.76 -24.90 23.65
N GLY A 61 -6.86 -25.33 23.00
CA GLY A 61 -6.89 -25.67 21.60
C GLY A 61 -5.96 -26.86 21.27
N ARG A 62 -5.75 -27.09 19.98
CA ARG A 62 -4.75 -28.08 19.55
C ARG A 62 -3.36 -27.48 19.78
N PRO A 63 -2.41 -28.20 20.39
CA PRO A 63 -1.04 -27.75 20.58
C PRO A 63 -0.44 -27.26 19.25
N ARG A 64 0.40 -26.23 19.32
CA ARG A 64 1.13 -25.75 18.15
C ARG A 64 2.11 -26.84 17.71
N ILE A 65 2.33 -26.94 16.41
CA ILE A 65 3.33 -27.87 15.85
C ILE A 65 4.73 -27.26 15.99
N LEU A 66 4.83 -25.93 15.87
CA LEU A 66 6.05 -25.17 16.10
C LEU A 66 5.73 -23.97 16.97
N GLU A 67 6.57 -23.74 17.96
CA GLU A 67 6.48 -22.58 18.85
C GLU A 67 7.00 -21.31 18.16
N HIS A 68 6.66 -20.15 18.70
CA HIS A 68 7.04 -18.85 18.11
C HIS A 68 8.56 -18.70 17.94
N ASP A 69 9.35 -19.14 18.91
CA ASP A 69 10.81 -19.05 18.86
C ASP A 69 11.40 -19.98 17.80
N GLU A 70 10.82 -21.17 17.62
CA GLU A 70 11.24 -22.08 16.56
C GLU A 70 10.96 -21.49 15.17
N ILE A 71 9.83 -20.80 15.01
CA ILE A 71 9.49 -20.13 13.76
C ILE A 71 10.51 -19.01 13.45
N LYS A 72 10.81 -18.16 14.45
CA LYS A 72 11.78 -17.07 14.33
C LYS A 72 13.18 -17.55 13.96
N VAL A 73 13.62 -18.65 14.55
CA VAL A 73 14.99 -19.14 14.35
C VAL A 73 15.12 -20.01 13.09
N LYS A 74 14.10 -20.82 12.78
CA LYS A 74 14.22 -21.86 11.74
C LYS A 74 13.52 -21.48 10.42
N ILE A 75 12.50 -20.63 10.45
CA ILE A 75 11.67 -20.34 9.28
C ILE A 75 11.87 -18.94 8.76
N LEU A 76 11.80 -17.92 9.61
CA LEU A 76 11.85 -16.53 9.14
C LEU A 76 13.16 -16.19 8.43
N PRO A 77 14.35 -16.60 8.88
CA PRO A 77 15.60 -16.30 8.15
C PRO A 77 15.62 -16.82 6.72
N VAL A 78 15.03 -18.01 6.50
CA VAL A 78 14.96 -18.60 5.15
C VAL A 78 13.86 -17.91 4.30
N VAL A 79 12.85 -17.33 4.93
CA VAL A 79 11.83 -16.55 4.23
C VAL A 79 12.37 -15.18 3.84
N ASP A 80 13.19 -14.57 4.70
CA ASP A 80 13.82 -13.26 4.45
C ASP A 80 14.91 -13.37 3.38
N ASP A 81 15.71 -14.42 3.44
CA ASP A 81 16.70 -14.73 2.42
C ASP A 81 16.46 -16.12 1.82
N PRO A 82 15.71 -16.18 0.71
CA PRO A 82 15.42 -17.44 0.03
C PRO A 82 16.67 -18.19 -0.49
N SER A 83 17.80 -17.48 -0.68
CA SER A 83 19.04 -18.09 -1.17
C SER A 83 19.64 -19.11 -0.19
N LEU A 84 19.35 -18.96 1.12
CA LEU A 84 19.74 -19.93 2.16
C LEU A 84 19.13 -21.34 1.95
N ALA A 85 18.14 -21.43 1.07
CA ALA A 85 17.46 -22.68 0.73
C ALA A 85 17.48 -22.95 -0.79
N ASP A 86 18.44 -22.38 -1.53
CA ASP A 86 18.54 -22.45 -2.98
C ASP A 86 17.24 -22.05 -3.72
N GLN A 87 16.54 -21.06 -3.17
CA GLN A 87 15.31 -20.52 -3.77
C GLN A 87 15.51 -19.05 -4.17
N THR A 88 14.76 -18.61 -5.19
CA THR A 88 14.71 -17.19 -5.57
C THR A 88 13.55 -16.44 -4.90
N HIS A 89 12.52 -17.16 -4.50
CA HIS A 89 11.33 -16.61 -3.83
C HIS A 89 10.52 -17.71 -3.16
N TRP A 90 9.73 -17.33 -2.17
CA TRP A 90 8.81 -18.24 -1.50
C TRP A 90 7.35 -18.02 -1.92
N THR A 91 6.69 -19.12 -2.24
CA THR A 91 5.24 -19.25 -2.10
C THR A 91 4.96 -20.10 -0.86
N ALA A 92 3.82 -19.89 -0.21
CA ALA A 92 3.49 -20.71 0.96
C ALA A 92 3.47 -22.23 0.65
N LYS A 93 3.18 -22.61 -0.62
CA LYS A 93 3.21 -24.00 -1.06
C LYS A 93 4.65 -24.54 -1.15
N LYS A 94 5.59 -23.76 -1.73
CA LYS A 94 7.01 -24.12 -1.76
C LYS A 94 7.58 -24.23 -0.34
N LEU A 95 7.25 -23.27 0.51
CA LEU A 95 7.69 -23.27 1.91
C LEU A 95 7.17 -24.48 2.67
N CYS A 96 5.92 -24.92 2.46
CA CYS A 96 5.39 -26.16 3.03
C CYS A 96 6.20 -27.40 2.60
N GLY A 97 6.59 -27.48 1.31
CA GLY A 97 7.44 -28.55 0.80
C GLY A 97 8.79 -28.56 1.48
N TRP A 98 9.48 -27.46 1.50
CA TRP A 98 10.78 -27.30 2.14
C TRP A 98 10.76 -27.63 3.64
N LEU A 99 9.75 -27.15 4.38
CA LEU A 99 9.57 -27.45 5.80
C LEU A 99 9.37 -28.94 6.08
N LYS A 100 8.66 -29.63 5.17
CA LYS A 100 8.48 -31.10 5.29
C LYS A 100 9.80 -31.85 5.14
N GLU A 101 10.67 -31.39 4.24
CA GLU A 101 11.95 -32.02 3.96
C GLU A 101 13.02 -31.70 5.02
N ASN A 102 13.05 -30.47 5.51
CA ASN A 102 14.14 -29.97 6.38
C ASN A 102 13.82 -29.97 7.86
N LEU A 103 12.55 -29.84 8.27
CA LEU A 103 12.15 -29.81 9.68
C LEU A 103 11.31 -31.01 10.11
N VAL A 104 11.08 -31.98 9.23
CA VAL A 104 10.22 -33.16 9.49
C VAL A 104 8.82 -32.78 10.02
N ALA A 105 8.40 -31.53 9.82
CA ALA A 105 7.14 -30.99 10.30
C ALA A 105 6.12 -30.96 9.16
N GLN A 106 5.08 -31.80 9.25
CA GLN A 106 3.95 -31.75 8.31
C GLN A 106 3.03 -30.56 8.62
N LEU A 107 3.35 -29.39 8.07
CA LEU A 107 2.53 -28.21 8.18
C LEU A 107 1.57 -28.10 7.00
N SER A 108 0.30 -27.80 7.29
CA SER A 108 -0.64 -27.48 6.25
C SER A 108 -0.35 -26.08 5.66
N TYR A 109 -0.75 -25.84 4.40
CA TYR A 109 -0.69 -24.51 3.78
C TYR A 109 -1.30 -23.41 4.67
N ARG A 110 -2.48 -23.69 5.27
CA ARG A 110 -3.14 -22.73 6.17
C ARG A 110 -2.32 -22.45 7.44
N THR A 111 -1.64 -23.46 7.98
CA THR A 111 -0.79 -23.30 9.15
C THR A 111 0.44 -22.44 8.84
N VAL A 112 1.08 -22.67 7.70
CA VAL A 112 2.24 -21.86 7.25
C VAL A 112 1.83 -20.40 7.03
N VAL A 113 0.73 -20.16 6.32
CA VAL A 113 0.22 -18.79 6.10
C VAL A 113 -0.14 -18.11 7.41
N ARG A 114 -0.76 -18.84 8.36
CA ARG A 114 -1.05 -18.31 9.70
C ARG A 114 0.23 -17.92 10.45
N TYR A 115 1.24 -18.77 10.44
CA TYR A 115 2.52 -18.49 11.11
C TYR A 115 3.21 -17.25 10.54
N LEU A 116 3.21 -17.10 9.20
CA LEU A 116 3.76 -15.91 8.56
C LEU A 116 2.98 -14.65 8.98
N HIS A 117 1.63 -14.69 9.00
CA HIS A 117 0.81 -13.56 9.43
C HIS A 117 0.98 -13.22 10.93
N GLU A 118 1.17 -14.22 11.79
CA GLU A 118 1.43 -14.03 13.22
C GLU A 118 2.77 -13.33 13.49
N HIS A 119 3.66 -13.32 12.49
CA HIS A 119 4.96 -12.63 12.50
C HIS A 119 4.99 -11.43 11.53
N ASP A 120 3.83 -10.84 11.21
CA ASP A 120 3.64 -9.64 10.38
C ASP A 120 4.06 -9.76 8.90
N TYR A 121 4.29 -10.98 8.41
CA TYR A 121 4.58 -11.21 7.00
C TYR A 121 3.33 -11.09 6.14
N LYS A 122 3.42 -10.28 5.08
CA LYS A 122 2.36 -10.08 4.08
C LYS A 122 2.92 -10.34 2.68
N ARG A 123 2.08 -10.86 1.81
CA ARG A 123 2.46 -11.04 0.41
C ARG A 123 2.48 -9.68 -0.29
N LYS A 124 3.63 -9.32 -0.83
CA LYS A 124 3.82 -8.12 -1.68
C LYS A 124 4.51 -8.53 -2.97
N ILE A 125 4.24 -7.82 -4.04
CA ILE A 125 5.00 -7.90 -5.29
C ILE A 125 6.16 -6.91 -5.14
N PRO A 126 7.43 -7.36 -5.19
CA PRO A 126 8.56 -6.45 -5.11
C PRO A 126 8.56 -5.51 -6.31
N ARG A 127 8.90 -4.25 -6.08
CA ARG A 127 9.18 -3.32 -7.16
C ARG A 127 10.59 -3.57 -7.67
N PRO A 128 10.80 -3.66 -8.99
CA PRO A 128 12.15 -3.62 -9.52
C PRO A 128 12.76 -2.26 -9.19
N MET A 129 13.87 -2.27 -8.48
CA MET A 129 14.68 -1.08 -8.21
C MET A 129 15.99 -1.24 -8.97
N PRO A 130 16.45 -0.22 -9.69
CA PRO A 130 17.78 -0.23 -10.28
C PRO A 130 18.81 -0.37 -9.16
N GLU A 131 19.75 -1.29 -9.30
CA GLU A 131 20.81 -1.47 -8.33
C GLU A 131 21.96 -0.51 -8.65
N PRO A 132 22.33 0.38 -7.72
CA PRO A 132 23.42 1.32 -7.96
C PRO A 132 24.76 0.57 -8.01
N PRO A 133 25.70 0.98 -8.86
CA PRO A 133 27.01 0.34 -8.97
C PRO A 133 27.86 0.43 -7.68
N ASP A 134 27.67 1.48 -6.91
CA ASP A 134 28.31 1.71 -5.61
C ASP A 134 27.21 2.09 -4.61
N ARG A 135 26.89 1.15 -3.72
CA ARG A 135 25.77 1.30 -2.79
C ARG A 135 26.06 2.30 -1.69
N ASP A 136 27.28 2.30 -1.14
CA ASP A 136 27.66 3.17 -0.03
C ASP A 136 27.66 4.65 -0.48
N ALA A 137 28.30 4.93 -1.62
CA ALA A 137 28.28 6.27 -2.21
C ALA A 137 26.87 6.72 -2.65
N TRP A 138 26.01 5.79 -3.00
CA TRP A 138 24.62 6.08 -3.33
C TRP A 138 23.79 6.41 -2.07
N GLU A 139 23.94 5.64 -0.99
CA GLU A 139 23.27 5.89 0.29
C GLU A 139 23.68 7.26 0.85
N GLU A 140 24.98 7.61 0.82
CA GLU A 140 25.47 8.93 1.25
C GLU A 140 24.82 10.09 0.47
N LYS A 141 24.74 9.96 -0.86
CA LYS A 141 24.07 10.98 -1.70
C LYS A 141 22.57 11.09 -1.41
N ARG A 142 21.91 9.98 -1.14
CA ARG A 142 20.50 9.97 -0.78
C ARG A 142 20.25 10.66 0.55
N ASP A 143 21.08 10.35 1.56
CA ASP A 143 20.96 10.94 2.89
C ASP A 143 21.19 12.45 2.85
N ALA A 144 22.23 12.88 2.11
CA ALA A 144 22.49 14.30 1.89
C ALA A 144 21.31 15.00 1.19
N PHE A 145 20.77 14.38 0.14
CA PHE A 145 19.59 14.92 -0.56
C PHE A 145 18.34 14.95 0.33
N ALA A 146 18.10 13.88 1.10
CA ALA A 146 16.96 13.80 2.02
C ALA A 146 17.02 14.93 3.06
N GLY A 147 18.21 15.24 3.58
CA GLY A 147 18.41 16.37 4.48
C GLY A 147 18.01 17.71 3.85
N VAL A 148 18.54 18.00 2.65
CA VAL A 148 18.20 19.22 1.91
C VAL A 148 16.71 19.30 1.58
N LEU A 149 16.12 18.19 1.13
CA LEU A 149 14.70 18.14 0.80
C LEU A 149 13.82 18.38 2.04
N LEU A 150 14.19 17.80 3.18
CA LEU A 150 13.45 17.96 4.43
C LEU A 150 13.48 19.43 4.87
N GLU A 151 14.65 20.08 4.84
CA GLU A 151 14.79 21.51 5.16
C GLU A 151 13.89 22.37 4.26
N LEU A 152 13.85 22.09 2.96
CA LEU A 152 12.99 22.82 2.02
C LEU A 152 11.49 22.57 2.26
N LEU A 153 11.10 21.36 2.63
CA LEU A 153 9.69 21.02 2.90
C LEU A 153 9.20 21.61 4.24
N GLU A 154 10.09 21.84 5.20
CA GLU A 154 9.78 22.48 6.48
C GLU A 154 9.80 24.02 6.39
N ASP A 155 10.52 24.57 5.41
CA ASP A 155 10.61 26.02 5.19
C ASP A 155 9.32 26.56 4.55
N LYS A 156 8.51 27.24 5.34
CA LYS A 156 7.30 27.94 4.85
C LYS A 156 7.60 29.14 3.93
N GLY A 157 8.85 29.52 3.83
CA GLY A 157 9.31 30.61 2.97
C GLY A 157 9.55 30.22 1.54
N CYS A 158 9.49 28.93 1.18
CA CYS A 158 9.65 28.44 -0.19
C CYS A 158 8.50 27.51 -0.61
N GLU A 159 8.43 27.24 -1.90
CA GLU A 159 7.51 26.29 -2.50
C GLU A 159 8.30 25.16 -3.18
N VAL A 160 7.85 23.92 -3.02
CA VAL A 160 8.54 22.75 -3.57
C VAL A 160 7.59 21.99 -4.48
N PHE A 161 7.94 21.94 -5.75
CA PHE A 161 7.27 21.15 -6.76
C PHE A 161 8.10 19.94 -7.12
N PHE A 162 7.44 18.84 -7.46
CA PHE A 162 8.07 17.62 -7.94
C PHE A 162 7.63 17.38 -9.37
N GLY A 163 8.59 17.39 -10.28
CA GLY A 163 8.39 17.25 -11.72
C GLY A 163 8.77 15.86 -12.23
N ASP A 164 8.08 15.41 -13.27
CA ASP A 164 8.37 14.16 -13.99
C ASP A 164 7.61 14.09 -15.31
N GLU A 165 8.03 13.17 -16.20
CA GLU A 165 7.35 12.85 -17.44
C GLU A 165 6.74 11.46 -17.40
N ALA A 166 5.52 11.35 -17.86
CA ALA A 166 4.82 10.06 -17.93
C ALA A 166 4.25 9.78 -19.30
N GLY A 167 4.50 8.57 -19.80
CA GLY A 167 3.81 8.05 -20.99
C GLY A 167 2.48 7.41 -20.65
N PHE A 168 1.47 7.70 -21.47
CA PHE A 168 0.14 7.13 -21.42
C PHE A 168 -0.16 6.44 -22.75
N GLU A 169 -0.73 5.26 -22.68
CA GLU A 169 -0.97 4.42 -23.84
C GLU A 169 -2.46 4.24 -24.06
N GLY A 170 -2.85 4.17 -25.34
CA GLY A 170 -4.22 3.83 -25.76
C GLY A 170 -4.56 2.35 -25.62
N ASP A 171 -3.59 1.52 -25.21
CA ASP A 171 -3.78 0.09 -24.96
C ASP A 171 -4.37 -0.16 -23.56
N PRO A 172 -5.18 -1.21 -23.39
CA PRO A 172 -5.87 -1.44 -22.14
C PRO A 172 -4.90 -1.80 -21.03
N ARG A 173 -5.12 -1.20 -19.86
CA ARG A 173 -4.53 -1.62 -18.59
C ARG A 173 -5.57 -2.43 -17.83
N PRO A 174 -5.54 -3.78 -17.90
CA PRO A 174 -6.55 -4.62 -17.25
C PRO A 174 -6.55 -4.40 -15.74
N ARG A 175 -7.74 -4.26 -15.18
CA ARG A 175 -7.97 -4.15 -13.74
C ARG A 175 -9.01 -5.18 -13.32
N GLN A 176 -9.01 -5.54 -12.06
CA GLN A 176 -10.04 -6.40 -11.49
C GLN A 176 -11.40 -5.72 -11.63
N LYS A 177 -12.38 -6.47 -12.14
CA LYS A 177 -13.78 -6.03 -12.25
C LYS A 177 -14.71 -7.09 -11.71
N TRP A 178 -15.88 -6.67 -11.28
CA TRP A 178 -16.93 -7.60 -10.87
C TRP A 178 -17.45 -8.35 -12.08
N VAL A 179 -17.44 -9.69 -12.00
CA VAL A 179 -17.95 -10.58 -13.04
C VAL A 179 -18.66 -11.76 -12.40
N LYS A 180 -19.60 -12.37 -13.13
CA LYS A 180 -20.28 -13.58 -12.66
C LYS A 180 -19.27 -14.69 -12.40
N ARG A 181 -19.43 -15.42 -11.30
CA ARG A 181 -18.56 -16.55 -10.95
C ARG A 181 -18.49 -17.56 -12.12
N GLY A 182 -17.29 -17.95 -12.49
CA GLY A 182 -17.03 -18.88 -13.59
C GLY A 182 -16.87 -18.21 -14.97
N SER A 183 -17.17 -16.90 -15.11
CA SER A 183 -16.87 -16.19 -16.36
C SER A 183 -15.38 -15.86 -16.49
N ARG A 184 -14.92 -15.75 -17.74
CA ARG A 184 -13.55 -15.35 -18.09
C ARG A 184 -13.61 -14.01 -18.80
N PRO A 185 -13.47 -12.88 -18.06
CA PRO A 185 -13.55 -11.57 -18.67
C PRO A 185 -12.39 -11.35 -19.65
N THR A 186 -12.68 -10.75 -20.77
CA THR A 186 -11.69 -10.32 -21.76
C THR A 186 -11.76 -8.82 -21.94
N VAL A 187 -10.67 -8.23 -22.42
CA VAL A 187 -10.54 -6.84 -22.82
C VAL A 187 -10.02 -6.84 -24.26
N GLY A 188 -10.58 -6.00 -25.13
CA GLY A 188 -10.06 -5.83 -26.50
C GLY A 188 -8.62 -5.31 -26.44
N TYR A 189 -7.79 -5.74 -27.37
CA TYR A 189 -6.42 -5.25 -27.54
C TYR A 189 -6.19 -5.02 -29.02
N TYR A 190 -5.69 -3.82 -29.35
CA TYR A 190 -5.54 -3.43 -30.75
C TYR A 190 -4.08 -3.38 -31.21
N GLY A 191 -3.11 -3.32 -30.29
CA GLY A 191 -1.68 -3.28 -30.63
C GLY A 191 -1.26 -2.04 -31.42
N GLY A 192 -2.04 -0.94 -31.32
CA GLY A 192 -1.81 0.25 -32.13
C GLY A 192 -0.73 1.19 -31.62
N HIS A 193 -0.19 0.92 -30.42
CA HIS A 193 0.88 1.69 -29.76
C HIS A 193 0.65 3.21 -29.72
N VAL A 194 -0.62 3.64 -29.70
CA VAL A 194 -0.95 5.06 -29.52
C VAL A 194 -0.46 5.48 -28.15
N ARG A 195 0.35 6.54 -28.12
CA ARG A 195 0.96 7.07 -26.90
C ARG A 195 0.87 8.58 -26.88
N GLN A 196 0.62 9.13 -25.70
CA GLN A 196 0.79 10.54 -25.36
C GLN A 196 1.70 10.65 -24.15
N ASN A 197 2.48 11.69 -24.06
CA ASN A 197 3.28 12.00 -22.90
C ASN A 197 2.66 13.19 -22.14
N VAL A 198 2.88 13.23 -20.85
CA VAL A 198 2.53 14.36 -20.01
C VAL A 198 3.78 14.74 -19.23
N VAL A 199 4.18 15.98 -19.32
CA VAL A 199 5.15 16.61 -18.44
C VAL A 199 4.35 17.31 -17.35
N GLY A 200 4.75 17.19 -16.09
CA GLY A 200 4.03 17.88 -15.02
C GLY A 200 4.86 18.10 -13.77
N ALA A 201 4.40 19.03 -12.94
CA ALA A 201 4.94 19.28 -11.63
C ALA A 201 3.81 19.42 -10.60
N VAL A 202 3.96 18.81 -9.44
CA VAL A 202 2.98 18.83 -8.36
C VAL A 202 3.60 19.40 -7.09
N ASN A 203 2.86 20.26 -6.41
CA ASN A 203 3.15 20.66 -5.05
C ASN A 203 2.31 19.80 -4.09
N PRO A 204 2.91 18.89 -3.32
CA PRO A 204 2.16 18.03 -2.41
C PRO A 204 1.53 18.76 -1.22
N SER A 205 1.96 19.98 -0.91
CA SER A 205 1.49 20.73 0.26
C SER A 205 0.09 21.31 0.05
N ASP A 206 -0.24 21.75 -1.15
CA ASP A 206 -1.52 22.36 -1.53
C ASP A 206 -2.27 21.62 -2.66
N GLY A 207 -1.59 20.68 -3.32
CA GLY A 207 -2.15 19.90 -4.43
C GLY A 207 -2.16 20.65 -5.76
N GLN A 208 -1.45 21.77 -5.88
CA GLN A 208 -1.28 22.46 -7.15
C GLN A 208 -0.55 21.55 -8.14
N LEU A 209 -1.09 21.44 -9.34
CA LEU A 209 -0.57 20.64 -10.42
C LEU A 209 -0.46 21.50 -11.68
N VAL A 210 0.73 21.63 -12.22
CA VAL A 210 0.99 22.19 -13.55
C VAL A 210 1.28 21.03 -14.48
N SER A 211 0.70 21.00 -15.68
CA SER A 211 0.95 19.89 -16.62
C SER A 211 0.72 20.28 -18.06
N LEU A 212 1.49 19.66 -18.96
CA LEU A 212 1.43 19.84 -20.40
C LEU A 212 1.36 18.47 -21.10
N ILE A 213 0.39 18.27 -21.98
CA ILE A 213 0.30 17.07 -22.81
C ILE A 213 1.17 17.30 -24.05
N VAL A 214 2.08 16.37 -24.30
CA VAL A 214 3.11 16.52 -25.34
C VAL A 214 3.24 15.23 -26.16
N SER A 215 3.73 15.37 -27.40
CA SER A 215 3.96 14.21 -28.27
C SER A 215 5.29 13.49 -27.99
N HIS A 216 6.28 14.19 -27.51
CA HIS A 216 7.63 13.71 -27.23
C HIS A 216 8.27 14.51 -26.09
N ASN A 217 9.41 14.06 -25.61
CA ASN A 217 10.17 14.74 -24.57
C ASN A 217 11.55 15.13 -25.12
N ASP A 218 11.85 16.40 -25.10
CA ASP A 218 13.14 16.99 -25.43
C ASP A 218 13.33 18.33 -24.72
N THR A 219 14.43 19.02 -25.00
CA THR A 219 14.75 20.30 -24.39
C THR A 219 13.74 21.41 -24.72
N GLU A 220 13.21 21.43 -25.96
CA GLU A 220 12.26 22.47 -26.39
C GLU A 220 10.90 22.28 -25.71
N VAL A 221 10.43 21.03 -25.62
CA VAL A 221 9.20 20.69 -24.90
C VAL A 221 9.33 20.97 -23.42
N PHE A 222 10.49 20.67 -22.83
CA PHE A 222 10.72 20.96 -21.43
C PHE A 222 10.82 22.48 -21.16
N GLN A 223 11.37 23.26 -22.11
CA GLN A 223 11.32 24.73 -22.01
C GLN A 223 9.88 25.25 -22.03
N ALA A 224 9.05 24.76 -22.97
CA ALA A 224 7.64 25.14 -23.03
C ALA A 224 6.89 24.80 -21.72
N PHE A 225 7.27 23.70 -21.06
CA PHE A 225 6.75 23.36 -19.74
C PHE A 225 7.22 24.34 -18.65
N LEU A 226 8.50 24.74 -18.64
CA LEU A 226 9.01 25.74 -17.69
C LEU A 226 8.33 27.10 -17.89
N ASP A 227 8.10 27.51 -19.15
CA ASP A 227 7.38 28.75 -19.45
C ASP A 227 5.94 28.68 -18.93
N THR A 228 5.25 27.56 -19.16
CA THR A 228 3.89 27.33 -18.61
C THR A 228 3.89 27.36 -17.09
N MET A 229 4.88 26.71 -16.48
CA MET A 229 4.99 26.68 -15.02
C MET A 229 5.27 28.09 -14.45
N ALA A 230 6.10 28.87 -15.11
CA ALA A 230 6.40 30.23 -14.69
C ALA A 230 5.17 31.16 -14.78
N ASP A 231 4.28 30.92 -15.76
CA ASP A 231 3.04 31.68 -15.92
C ASP A 231 1.97 31.25 -14.89
N GLU A 232 1.84 29.94 -14.62
CA GLU A 232 0.83 29.40 -13.71
C GLU A 232 1.22 29.52 -12.22
N VAL A 233 2.53 29.60 -11.93
CA VAL A 233 3.09 29.76 -10.58
C VAL A 233 3.92 31.04 -10.54
N PRO A 234 3.29 32.22 -10.45
CA PRO A 234 3.99 33.51 -10.53
C PRO A 234 4.91 33.70 -9.31
N ASP A 235 6.00 34.43 -9.54
CA ASP A 235 6.93 34.83 -8.48
C ASP A 235 6.22 35.73 -7.43
N GLN A 236 6.03 35.18 -6.24
CA GLN A 236 5.45 35.89 -5.09
C GLN A 236 6.54 36.33 -4.09
N GLY A 237 7.80 36.38 -4.50
CA GLY A 237 8.94 36.68 -3.65
C GLY A 237 9.38 35.50 -2.78
N LYS A 238 8.86 34.30 -3.05
CA LYS A 238 9.28 33.04 -2.41
C LYS A 238 10.05 32.18 -3.43
N PRO A 239 11.19 31.61 -3.07
CA PRO A 239 11.87 30.66 -3.92
C PRO A 239 10.96 29.47 -4.28
N ILE A 240 10.90 29.15 -5.57
CA ILE A 240 10.20 27.97 -6.09
C ILE A 240 11.24 26.95 -6.48
N TRP A 241 11.20 25.77 -5.84
CA TRP A 241 12.10 24.65 -6.16
C TRP A 241 11.36 23.62 -6.99
N LEU A 242 11.98 23.17 -8.08
CA LEU A 242 11.48 22.08 -8.89
C LEU A 242 12.42 20.89 -8.79
N VAL A 243 11.95 19.85 -8.10
CA VAL A 243 12.66 18.57 -7.94
C VAL A 243 12.45 17.72 -9.18
N LEU A 244 13.53 17.30 -9.83
CA LEU A 244 13.53 16.59 -11.11
C LEU A 244 14.49 15.42 -11.11
N ASP A 245 14.28 14.47 -12.01
CA ASP A 245 15.28 13.45 -12.33
C ASP A 245 16.47 14.03 -13.14
N ASN A 246 17.45 13.16 -13.42
CA ASN A 246 18.66 13.54 -14.15
C ASN A 246 18.54 13.31 -15.67
N ALA A 247 17.38 13.48 -16.28
CA ALA A 247 17.28 13.38 -17.72
C ALA A 247 18.17 14.44 -18.42
N SER A 248 18.78 14.06 -19.53
CA SER A 248 19.78 14.90 -20.19
C SER A 248 19.26 16.27 -20.65
N TRP A 249 17.98 16.35 -21.00
CA TRP A 249 17.32 17.60 -21.40
C TRP A 249 17.09 18.56 -20.23
N HIS A 250 17.01 18.07 -18.98
CA HIS A 250 16.91 18.92 -17.78
C HIS A 250 18.23 19.66 -17.46
N HIS A 251 19.35 19.19 -18.01
CA HIS A 251 20.68 19.78 -17.80
C HIS A 251 21.13 20.66 -18.98
N SER A 252 20.24 20.92 -19.94
CA SER A 252 20.60 21.77 -21.10
C SER A 252 20.91 23.20 -20.66
N LYS A 253 22.02 23.74 -21.16
CA LYS A 253 22.43 25.12 -20.90
C LYS A 253 21.55 26.16 -21.58
N SER A 254 20.71 25.72 -22.54
CA SER A 254 19.78 26.58 -23.24
C SER A 254 18.47 26.84 -22.50
N LEU A 255 18.25 26.13 -21.39
CA LEU A 255 17.03 26.29 -20.59
C LEU A 255 17.01 27.63 -19.84
N GLU A 256 15.90 28.32 -19.96
CA GLU A 256 15.56 29.47 -19.13
C GLU A 256 14.68 29.02 -17.96
N TRP A 257 15.22 29.09 -16.76
CA TRP A 257 14.57 28.61 -15.55
C TRP A 257 13.63 29.66 -14.92
N HIS A 258 13.59 30.88 -15.46
CA HIS A 258 12.82 32.00 -14.91
C HIS A 258 13.13 32.21 -13.42
N HIS A 259 12.08 32.21 -12.57
CA HIS A 259 12.21 32.28 -11.11
C HIS A 259 12.23 30.90 -10.41
N ILE A 260 12.29 29.82 -11.19
CA ILE A 260 12.28 28.44 -10.71
C ILE A 260 13.71 27.95 -10.50
N LYS A 261 13.97 27.24 -9.42
CA LYS A 261 15.27 26.66 -9.09
C LYS A 261 15.23 25.14 -9.23
N PRO A 262 16.07 24.54 -10.08
CA PRO A 262 16.12 23.08 -10.18
C PRO A 262 16.81 22.45 -8.97
N LEU A 263 16.28 21.32 -8.50
CA LEU A 263 16.89 20.43 -7.53
C LEU A 263 16.85 18.99 -8.07
N TYR A 264 18.02 18.43 -8.37
CA TYR A 264 18.10 17.14 -9.03
C TYR A 264 18.11 15.99 -8.03
N LEU A 265 17.27 14.98 -8.29
CA LEU A 265 17.21 13.75 -7.53
C LEU A 265 18.55 12.98 -7.59
N PRO A 266 18.95 12.30 -6.52
CA PRO A 266 20.04 11.34 -6.62
C PRO A 266 19.71 10.26 -7.66
N PRO A 267 20.70 9.75 -8.40
CA PRO A 267 20.46 8.64 -9.32
C PRO A 267 19.80 7.45 -8.62
N TYR A 268 18.99 6.69 -9.33
CA TYR A 268 18.29 5.51 -8.79
C TYR A 268 17.41 5.77 -7.55
N SER A 269 16.78 6.95 -7.46
CA SER A 269 15.99 7.35 -6.28
C SER A 269 14.58 7.86 -6.65
N PRO A 270 13.79 7.09 -7.41
CA PRO A 270 12.45 7.51 -7.83
C PRO A 270 11.46 7.63 -6.65
N ASP A 271 11.75 6.97 -5.54
CA ASP A 271 10.92 6.99 -4.33
C ASP A 271 10.80 8.37 -3.68
N PHE A 272 11.75 9.27 -3.94
CA PHE A 272 11.67 10.68 -3.54
C PHE A 272 10.68 11.50 -4.38
N ASN A 273 10.22 10.98 -5.53
CA ASN A 273 9.33 11.73 -6.41
C ASN A 273 7.86 11.34 -6.25
N PRO A 274 7.05 12.13 -5.51
CA PRO A 274 5.65 11.80 -5.25
C PRO A 274 4.75 11.90 -6.49
N ILE A 275 5.15 12.58 -7.55
CA ILE A 275 4.36 12.70 -8.77
C ILE A 275 4.17 11.36 -9.49
N GLU A 276 5.09 10.40 -9.32
CA GLU A 276 4.93 9.04 -9.84
C GLU A 276 3.63 8.38 -9.35
N ARG A 277 3.25 8.67 -8.10
CA ARG A 277 1.98 8.16 -7.53
C ARG A 277 0.77 8.82 -8.19
N LEU A 278 0.89 10.09 -8.57
CA LEU A 278 -0.15 10.78 -9.31
C LEU A 278 -0.32 10.20 -10.71
N TRP A 279 0.77 9.90 -11.41
CA TRP A 279 0.74 9.19 -12.69
C TRP A 279 0.12 7.80 -12.57
N GLN A 280 0.45 7.07 -11.51
CA GLN A 280 -0.17 5.78 -11.21
C GLN A 280 -1.67 5.91 -10.94
N HIS A 281 -2.08 6.96 -10.24
CA HIS A 281 -3.48 7.26 -9.97
C HIS A 281 -4.23 7.56 -11.26
N LEU A 282 -3.70 8.43 -12.12
CA LEU A 282 -4.26 8.70 -13.45
C LEU A 282 -4.44 7.42 -14.28
N LYS A 283 -3.38 6.62 -14.38
CA LYS A 283 -3.38 5.35 -15.12
C LYS A 283 -4.38 4.34 -14.56
N SER A 284 -4.61 4.33 -13.25
CA SER A 284 -5.41 3.31 -12.58
C SER A 284 -6.88 3.68 -12.40
N HIS A 285 -7.22 4.96 -12.28
CA HIS A 285 -8.58 5.41 -12.03
C HIS A 285 -9.25 5.97 -13.29
N PHE A 286 -8.52 6.71 -14.09
CA PHE A 286 -9.10 7.39 -15.25
C PHE A 286 -8.94 6.65 -16.56
N LEU A 287 -7.84 5.88 -16.70
CA LEU A 287 -7.51 5.14 -17.93
C LEU A 287 -7.67 3.62 -17.78
N ALA A 288 -8.16 3.13 -16.62
CA ALA A 288 -8.38 1.71 -16.43
C ALA A 288 -9.43 1.17 -17.40
N GLY A 289 -9.00 0.27 -18.30
CA GLY A 289 -9.86 -0.31 -19.32
C GLY A 289 -10.21 0.63 -20.49
N TYR A 290 -9.68 1.84 -20.52
CA TYR A 290 -9.80 2.74 -21.67
C TYR A 290 -8.97 2.23 -22.82
N ILE A 291 -9.51 2.28 -24.02
CA ILE A 291 -8.88 1.78 -25.25
C ILE A 291 -9.19 2.76 -26.36
N THR A 292 -8.15 3.18 -27.09
CA THR A 292 -8.30 3.97 -28.31
C THR A 292 -7.22 3.66 -29.32
N ARG A 293 -7.51 3.94 -30.60
CA ARG A 293 -6.57 3.88 -31.73
C ARG A 293 -6.15 5.26 -32.21
N ARG A 294 -6.70 6.31 -31.63
CA ARG A 294 -6.49 7.69 -32.07
C ARG A 294 -5.77 8.47 -31.00
N SER A 295 -4.74 9.17 -31.45
CA SER A 295 -3.91 10.01 -30.57
C SER A 295 -4.72 11.15 -29.95
N GLU A 296 -5.60 11.75 -30.74
CA GLU A 296 -6.47 12.85 -30.33
C GLU A 296 -7.43 12.41 -29.22
N GLU A 297 -8.07 11.25 -29.38
CA GLU A 297 -8.99 10.72 -28.36
C GLU A 297 -8.28 10.42 -27.04
N LEU A 298 -7.00 9.99 -27.09
CA LEU A 298 -6.19 9.79 -25.88
C LEU A 298 -5.85 11.13 -25.24
N ALA A 299 -5.47 12.14 -26.05
CA ALA A 299 -5.19 13.49 -25.57
C ALA A 299 -6.43 14.11 -24.89
N ASP A 300 -7.60 14.05 -25.55
CA ASP A 300 -8.88 14.56 -25.00
C ASP A 300 -9.22 13.86 -23.67
N LYS A 301 -9.02 12.52 -23.60
CA LYS A 301 -9.26 11.77 -22.38
C LYS A 301 -8.32 12.16 -21.24
N LEU A 302 -7.03 12.37 -21.56
CA LEU A 302 -6.03 12.84 -20.60
C LEU A 302 -6.35 14.26 -20.12
N GLU A 303 -6.66 15.17 -21.04
CA GLU A 303 -7.03 16.54 -20.70
C GLU A 303 -8.24 16.58 -19.75
N ALA A 304 -9.30 15.84 -20.07
CA ALA A 304 -10.48 15.73 -19.21
C ALA A 304 -10.13 15.15 -17.83
N SER A 305 -9.26 14.14 -17.79
CA SER A 305 -8.83 13.50 -16.54
C SER A 305 -7.98 14.45 -15.67
N ILE A 306 -7.08 15.19 -16.28
CA ILE A 306 -6.25 16.19 -15.60
C ILE A 306 -7.11 17.36 -15.10
N LYS A 307 -8.03 17.87 -15.91
CA LYS A 307 -8.99 18.91 -15.48
C LYS A 307 -9.81 18.46 -14.29
N GLN A 308 -10.21 17.19 -14.24
CA GLN A 308 -10.91 16.63 -13.10
C GLN A 308 -10.01 16.61 -11.86
N LEU A 309 -8.73 16.24 -11.97
CA LEU A 309 -7.78 16.28 -10.85
C LEU A 309 -7.52 17.70 -10.36
N LEU A 310 -7.36 18.66 -11.28
CA LEU A 310 -7.19 20.08 -10.95
C LEU A 310 -8.38 20.64 -10.15
N SER A 311 -9.58 20.11 -10.37
CA SER A 311 -10.76 20.47 -9.57
C SER A 311 -10.82 19.81 -8.17
N GLN A 312 -9.85 18.93 -7.86
CA GLN A 312 -9.81 18.13 -6.61
C GLN A 312 -8.42 18.17 -5.96
N PRO A 313 -7.91 19.34 -5.54
CA PRO A 313 -6.56 19.47 -4.97
C PRO A 313 -6.35 18.56 -3.74
N GLU A 314 -7.37 18.33 -2.94
CA GLU A 314 -7.31 17.41 -1.79
C GLU A 314 -6.98 15.96 -2.21
N THR A 315 -7.48 15.53 -3.36
CA THR A 315 -7.16 14.22 -3.94
C THR A 315 -5.69 14.17 -4.35
N VAL A 316 -5.19 15.22 -5.00
CA VAL A 316 -3.78 15.34 -5.40
C VAL A 316 -2.88 15.30 -4.17
N GLN A 317 -3.17 16.10 -3.15
CA GLN A 317 -2.46 16.07 -1.86
C GLN A 317 -2.43 14.66 -1.25
N SER A 318 -3.60 14.02 -1.16
CA SER A 318 -3.73 12.68 -0.55
C SER A 318 -2.90 11.63 -1.31
N VAL A 319 -2.88 11.67 -2.65
CA VAL A 319 -2.12 10.75 -3.50
C VAL A 319 -0.62 11.01 -3.39
N CYS A 320 -0.21 12.28 -3.34
CA CYS A 320 1.18 12.70 -3.29
C CYS A 320 1.78 12.72 -1.88
N ARG A 321 0.94 12.60 -0.82
CA ARG A 321 1.42 12.63 0.57
C ARG A 321 2.46 11.55 0.80
N THR A 322 3.65 11.96 1.21
CA THR A 322 4.67 11.04 1.73
C THR A 322 4.17 10.49 3.06
N HIS A 323 4.03 9.18 3.18
CA HIS A 323 3.89 8.56 4.49
C HIS A 323 5.27 8.65 5.16
N SER A 324 5.44 9.64 6.00
CA SER A 324 6.46 9.57 7.03
C SER A 324 6.04 8.45 8.00
N GLU A 325 6.58 7.25 7.80
CA GLU A 325 6.61 6.21 8.82
C GLU A 325 7.79 6.44 9.76
#